data_f04f2fc57c60593cf954682e4750e9cd
#
_entry.id   f04f2fc57c60593cf954682e4750e9cd
#
_cell.length_a   1.000
_cell.length_b   1.000
_cell.length_c   1.000
_cell.angle_alpha   90.00
_cell.angle_beta   90.00
_cell.angle_gamma   90.00
#
_symmetry.space_group_name_H-M   'P 1'
#
loop_
_entity.id
_entity.type
_entity.pdbx_description
1 polymer ?
#
loop_
_entity_poly.entity_id
_entity_poly.type
_entity_poly.pdbx_seq_one_letter_code
_entity_poly.pdbx_strand_id
1 'polypeptide(L)'
;MRKRVLALIAVLALTLSACGQGTTQTNATDTSATVETSGAANESTTSESATSTPIPESTEETTPTEDIWVPAEAPAVRVEVSDEEQREKELEILEQGTFLYAGETDNGFYPSDIAWLTSAEKEDAVAIIYACDDLTHGGWGVLGLAVDGGAGQKQMEILAMSDEPDKERLVIYTVEELLALAECEEVSEFKNFALGAWNGGRIAGLYYIPQSVAEELNAYQAQVEETEQIIHTYTGELSNENAIESAQVLYDYLQETYGTACLTGQMESTWMGSPDYEMNYIEENTGKLPAIRGLDFMHNDFLGVANRSIEWWDNGGIVTICWHTGADFASAYDECLADDINWEEAFTPGSDTYNALIEGMDRAVPALQMLEDEGVPVLWRPFHELDGGWFWWSKGGSDNFVKLWQLMYSRYTDYWGLDNLIWVYGYSSNGGEMDAWYPGDDYVDLLGADSYTAGPNEQLFEECEALRPEGMPVVFHECGQIPTEEEMTSTGADWLFFMVWHTSWLTDTSQGNTVDLLNEVYNSDYFITLDELPEF
;
A
#
# COMPACT_ATOMS: atom_id res chain seq x y z
N MET A 1 -17.58 23.64 7.07
CA MET A 1 -17.89 22.95 8.33
C MET A 1 -17.57 21.47 8.11
N ARG A 2 -16.31 21.09 8.21
CA ARG A 2 -15.88 19.70 8.13
C ARG A 2 -16.12 19.07 9.50
N LYS A 3 -16.94 18.04 9.56
CA LYS A 3 -17.12 17.24 10.75
C LYS A 3 -15.85 16.41 10.94
N ARG A 4 -15.02 16.75 11.91
CA ARG A 4 -14.00 15.83 12.40
C ARG A 4 -14.72 14.63 13.00
N VAL A 5 -14.63 13.49 12.34
CA VAL A 5 -15.11 12.23 12.87
C VAL A 5 -14.07 11.78 13.88
N LEU A 6 -14.46 11.70 15.15
CA LEU A 6 -13.68 11.00 16.17
C LEU A 6 -13.58 9.54 15.73
N ALA A 7 -12.42 9.14 15.21
CA ALA A 7 -12.12 7.74 15.00
C ALA A 7 -11.98 7.09 16.38
N LEU A 8 -13.00 6.36 16.78
CA LEU A 8 -12.92 5.43 17.89
C LEU A 8 -12.11 4.22 17.39
N ILE A 9 -10.79 4.27 17.55
CA ILE A 9 -9.95 3.10 17.30
C ILE A 9 -10.18 2.15 18.46
N ALA A 10 -11.08 1.21 18.28
CA ALA A 10 -11.12 0.01 19.08
C ALA A 10 -9.89 -0.83 18.69
N VAL A 11 -8.83 -0.76 19.46
CA VAL A 11 -7.69 -1.68 19.35
C VAL A 11 -8.20 -3.07 19.69
N LEU A 12 -8.63 -3.80 18.67
CA LEU A 12 -8.75 -5.24 18.73
C LEU A 12 -7.33 -5.77 18.52
N ALA A 13 -6.70 -6.25 19.60
CA ALA A 13 -5.47 -7.02 19.51
C ALA A 13 -5.78 -8.30 18.73
N LEU A 14 -5.65 -8.25 17.42
CA LEU A 14 -5.60 -9.43 16.57
C LEU A 14 -4.23 -10.06 16.75
N THR A 15 -4.20 -11.08 17.59
CA THR A 15 -3.09 -12.03 17.65
C THR A 15 -2.91 -12.62 16.26
N LEU A 16 -1.79 -12.28 15.64
CA LEU A 16 -1.24 -12.99 14.49
C LEU A 16 -1.11 -14.48 14.86
N SER A 17 -2.06 -15.28 14.40
CA SER A 17 -1.93 -16.73 14.33
C SER A 17 -1.20 -17.07 13.04
N ALA A 18 0.12 -16.89 13.05
CA ALA A 18 0.97 -17.56 12.10
C ALA A 18 0.78 -19.07 12.24
N CYS A 19 0.50 -19.75 11.15
CA CYS A 19 0.49 -21.21 11.05
C CYS A 19 1.86 -21.78 11.44
N GLY A 20 1.99 -22.16 12.71
CA GLY A 20 3.07 -22.99 13.19
C GLY A 20 2.50 -24.38 13.51
N GLN A 21 2.59 -25.30 12.59
CA GLN A 21 2.31 -26.71 12.88
C GLN A 21 3.42 -27.26 13.76
N GLY A 22 3.09 -27.50 15.01
CA GLY A 22 3.92 -28.22 15.95
C GLY A 22 4.03 -29.67 15.55
N THR A 23 5.23 -30.09 15.21
CA THR A 23 5.59 -31.53 15.10
C THR A 23 5.75 -32.13 16.48
N THR A 24 4.88 -33.03 16.84
CA THR A 24 5.07 -33.98 17.92
C THR A 24 6.00 -35.07 17.47
N GLN A 25 7.17 -35.15 18.07
CA GLN A 25 8.05 -36.31 18.00
C GLN A 25 7.41 -37.51 18.73
N THR A 26 7.29 -38.62 18.04
CA THR A 26 7.30 -39.95 18.68
C THR A 26 8.38 -40.80 18.04
N ASN A 27 9.32 -41.24 18.89
CA ASN A 27 10.34 -42.25 18.60
C ASN A 27 9.69 -43.61 18.31
N ALA A 28 10.17 -44.30 17.28
CA ALA A 28 10.32 -45.75 17.31
C ALA A 28 11.21 -46.29 16.15
N THR A 29 12.37 -46.69 16.53
CA THR A 29 13.13 -47.92 16.14
C THR A 29 13.20 -48.41 14.70
N ASP A 30 14.44 -48.39 14.24
CA ASP A 30 15.18 -49.31 13.38
C ASP A 30 14.47 -50.56 12.87
N THR A 31 14.56 -50.81 11.57
CA THR A 31 15.03 -52.10 11.00
C THR A 31 15.43 -51.94 9.52
N SER A 32 16.67 -52.25 9.26
CA SER A 32 17.31 -52.41 7.95
C SER A 32 16.78 -53.61 7.17
N ALA A 33 16.61 -53.47 5.86
CA ALA A 33 16.71 -54.57 4.91
C ALA A 33 17.17 -54.06 3.54
N THR A 34 18.37 -54.43 3.21
CA THR A 34 18.97 -54.44 1.87
C THR A 34 18.33 -55.50 1.00
N VAL A 35 18.00 -55.23 -0.26
CA VAL A 35 18.03 -56.23 -1.35
C VAL A 35 18.45 -55.57 -2.66
N GLU A 36 19.26 -56.31 -3.33
CA GLU A 36 20.11 -56.05 -4.47
C GLU A 36 19.41 -55.89 -5.83
N THR A 37 20.18 -55.27 -6.70
CA THR A 37 20.22 -55.22 -8.15
C THR A 37 19.74 -56.45 -8.94
N SER A 38 19.03 -56.21 -10.05
CA SER A 38 19.34 -56.92 -11.31
C SER A 38 18.80 -56.10 -12.52
N GLY A 39 19.68 -55.93 -13.49
CA GLY A 39 19.47 -55.26 -14.74
C GLY A 39 18.95 -56.15 -15.85
N ALA A 40 18.56 -55.56 -16.94
CA ALA A 40 18.73 -55.91 -18.36
C ALA A 40 17.79 -55.01 -19.19
N ALA A 41 18.35 -54.17 -19.98
CA ALA A 41 18.69 -54.27 -21.41
C ALA A 41 17.53 -53.92 -22.38
N ASN A 42 17.76 -52.83 -23.09
CA ASN A 42 17.46 -52.51 -24.48
C ASN A 42 16.07 -52.80 -25.07
N GLU A 43 15.43 -51.72 -25.55
CA GLU A 43 15.15 -51.65 -26.98
C GLU A 43 14.95 -50.16 -27.42
N SER A 44 15.66 -49.84 -28.50
CA SER A 44 15.68 -48.55 -29.18
C SER A 44 14.44 -48.39 -30.03
N THR A 45 13.76 -47.23 -29.87
CA THR A 45 12.91 -46.70 -30.95
C THR A 45 13.31 -45.25 -31.20
N THR A 46 13.76 -45.04 -32.42
CA THR A 46 14.06 -43.76 -33.07
C THR A 46 12.84 -42.87 -33.04
N SER A 47 12.93 -41.71 -32.41
CA SER A 47 12.04 -40.59 -32.67
C SER A 47 12.78 -39.55 -33.51
N GLU A 48 12.13 -39.13 -34.55
CA GLU A 48 12.59 -38.16 -35.53
C GLU A 48 12.89 -36.81 -34.89
N SER A 49 14.06 -36.31 -35.28
CA SER A 49 14.52 -34.96 -34.99
C SER A 49 13.60 -33.93 -35.61
N ALA A 50 12.86 -33.20 -34.81
CA ALA A 50 12.25 -31.96 -35.25
C ALA A 50 13.37 -30.95 -35.49
N THR A 51 13.52 -30.54 -36.71
CA THR A 51 14.40 -29.46 -37.19
C THR A 51 13.95 -28.15 -36.56
N SER A 52 14.72 -27.64 -35.64
CA SER A 52 14.61 -26.25 -35.21
C SER A 52 14.91 -25.34 -36.41
N THR A 53 13.93 -24.55 -36.79
CA THR A 53 14.09 -23.40 -37.67
C THR A 53 15.02 -22.39 -36.95
N PRO A 54 16.05 -21.87 -37.63
CA PRO A 54 16.88 -20.82 -37.04
C PRO A 54 16.04 -19.54 -36.86
N ILE A 55 16.07 -18.99 -35.67
CA ILE A 55 15.66 -17.61 -35.39
C ILE A 55 16.42 -16.71 -36.36
N PRO A 56 15.78 -15.78 -37.09
CA PRO A 56 16.49 -14.83 -37.91
C PRO A 56 17.43 -14.00 -37.01
N GLU A 57 18.72 -13.96 -37.35
CA GLU A 57 19.65 -12.99 -36.83
C GLU A 57 19.07 -11.58 -37.04
N SER A 58 18.66 -10.92 -35.99
CA SER A 58 18.22 -9.54 -36.04
C SER A 58 19.41 -8.65 -36.37
N THR A 59 19.17 -7.78 -37.28
CA THR A 59 20.03 -6.72 -37.79
C THR A 59 20.41 -5.78 -36.65
N GLU A 60 21.75 -5.49 -36.60
CA GLU A 60 22.39 -4.38 -35.88
C GLU A 60 21.79 -4.02 -34.51
N GLU A 61 22.35 -4.66 -33.47
CA GLU A 61 22.32 -4.12 -32.11
C GLU A 61 22.89 -2.69 -32.14
N THR A 62 22.03 -1.70 -32.15
CA THR A 62 22.37 -0.42 -31.56
C THR A 62 22.32 -0.63 -30.06
N THR A 63 23.45 -0.95 -29.46
CA THR A 63 23.60 -0.85 -27.99
C THR A 63 23.17 0.58 -27.62
N PRO A 64 22.12 0.75 -26.80
CA PRO A 64 21.78 2.08 -26.30
C PRO A 64 23.02 2.63 -25.60
N THR A 65 23.34 3.88 -25.83
CA THR A 65 24.36 4.57 -25.04
C THR A 65 23.93 4.45 -23.59
N GLU A 66 24.81 3.94 -22.71
CA GLU A 66 24.57 3.97 -21.26
C GLU A 66 24.40 5.43 -20.82
N ASP A 67 23.21 5.96 -20.95
CA ASP A 67 22.84 7.17 -20.26
C ASP A 67 22.71 6.80 -18.77
N ILE A 68 23.60 7.40 -17.99
CA ILE A 68 23.62 7.22 -16.53
C ILE A 68 22.28 7.73 -16.02
N TRP A 69 21.44 6.82 -15.52
CA TRP A 69 20.20 7.18 -14.85
C TRP A 69 20.52 8.13 -13.69
N VAL A 70 19.84 9.25 -13.66
CA VAL A 70 19.87 10.20 -12.55
C VAL A 70 18.46 10.23 -12.01
N PRO A 71 18.25 10.02 -10.69
CA PRO A 71 16.91 10.16 -10.11
C PRO A 71 16.33 11.50 -10.57
N ALA A 72 15.08 11.48 -11.04
CA ALA A 72 14.34 12.73 -11.20
C ALA A 72 14.34 13.46 -9.84
N GLU A 73 14.44 14.77 -9.86
CA GLU A 73 14.14 15.53 -8.65
C GLU A 73 12.74 15.08 -8.20
N ALA A 74 12.55 14.84 -6.89
CA ALA A 74 11.25 14.48 -6.32
C ALA A 74 10.16 15.39 -6.90
N PRO A 75 8.92 14.88 -7.10
CA PRO A 75 7.87 15.62 -7.79
C PRO A 75 7.82 17.05 -7.28
N ALA A 76 7.86 17.98 -8.22
CA ALA A 76 8.14 19.37 -7.98
C ALA A 76 7.23 19.94 -6.90
N VAL A 77 7.89 20.40 -5.87
CA VAL A 77 7.45 21.36 -4.88
C VAL A 77 6.54 20.78 -3.80
N ARG A 78 7.13 19.99 -2.91
CA ARG A 78 6.91 20.28 -1.50
C ARG A 78 7.61 21.62 -1.23
N VAL A 79 6.88 22.68 -0.95
CA VAL A 79 7.43 23.80 -0.18
C VAL A 79 7.50 23.26 1.25
N GLU A 80 8.53 22.47 1.52
CA GLU A 80 8.80 21.97 2.86
C GLU A 80 9.08 23.16 3.76
N VAL A 81 8.11 23.43 4.63
CA VAL A 81 8.47 24.07 5.90
C VAL A 81 9.18 22.97 6.66
N SER A 82 10.49 23.09 6.90
CA SER A 82 11.22 22.07 7.64
C SER A 82 10.56 21.85 9.02
N ASP A 83 10.56 20.62 9.52
CA ASP A 83 10.03 20.30 10.87
C ASP A 83 10.56 21.26 11.94
N GLU A 84 11.79 21.74 11.79
CA GLU A 84 12.42 22.71 12.69
C GLU A 84 11.76 24.09 12.59
N GLU A 85 11.51 24.60 11.37
CA GLU A 85 10.84 25.90 11.15
C GLU A 85 9.38 25.84 11.57
N GLN A 86 8.70 24.75 11.29
CA GLN A 86 7.32 24.52 11.73
C GLN A 86 7.26 24.51 13.25
N ARG A 87 8.13 23.77 13.91
CA ARG A 87 8.18 23.68 15.36
C ARG A 87 8.52 25.01 16.03
N GLU A 88 9.49 25.77 15.48
CA GLU A 88 9.83 27.11 15.97
C GLU A 88 8.59 28.03 15.90
N LYS A 89 7.83 27.98 14.82
CA LYS A 89 6.65 28.81 14.64
C LYS A 89 5.50 28.39 15.56
N GLU A 90 5.23 27.12 15.71
CA GLU A 90 4.25 26.59 16.67
C GLU A 90 4.59 27.00 18.12
N LEU A 91 5.86 26.92 18.51
CA LEU A 91 6.32 27.37 19.81
C LEU A 91 6.13 28.88 20.01
N GLU A 92 6.44 29.71 19.01
CA GLU A 92 6.19 31.15 19.04
C GLU A 92 4.70 31.47 19.31
N ILE A 93 3.80 30.74 18.66
CA ILE A 93 2.36 30.87 18.87
C ILE A 93 1.96 30.41 20.28
N LEU A 94 2.47 29.25 20.71
CA LEU A 94 2.19 28.65 22.03
C LEU A 94 2.70 29.49 23.21
N GLU A 95 3.75 30.30 23.02
CA GLU A 95 4.26 31.23 24.04
C GLU A 95 3.22 32.30 24.45
N GLN A 96 2.18 32.52 23.65
CA GLN A 96 1.06 33.39 23.99
C GLN A 96 0.09 32.73 24.99
N GLY A 97 0.19 31.42 25.20
CA GLY A 97 -0.57 30.66 26.19
C GLY A 97 0.15 30.52 27.54
N THR A 98 -0.28 29.56 28.31
CA THR A 98 0.30 29.22 29.60
C THR A 98 1.00 27.87 29.53
N PHE A 99 2.34 27.86 29.66
CA PHE A 99 3.09 26.63 29.78
C PHE A 99 2.76 25.93 31.08
N LEU A 100 2.40 24.65 31.02
CA LEU A 100 2.04 23.84 32.16
C LEU A 100 3.11 22.82 32.56
N TYR A 101 3.69 22.14 31.55
CA TYR A 101 4.61 21.03 31.80
C TYR A 101 5.44 20.65 30.56
N ALA A 102 6.65 20.15 30.82
CA ALA A 102 7.42 19.28 29.95
C ALA A 102 8.14 18.24 30.79
N GLY A 103 8.31 17.03 30.30
CA GLY A 103 8.87 15.92 31.07
C GLY A 103 9.85 15.09 30.23
N GLU A 104 10.61 14.26 30.93
CA GLU A 104 11.46 13.24 30.34
C GLU A 104 10.61 12.03 29.86
N THR A 105 11.22 11.11 29.12
CA THR A 105 10.62 9.85 28.69
C THR A 105 10.00 9.07 29.86
N ASP A 106 8.84 8.46 29.63
CA ASP A 106 8.08 7.68 30.63
C ASP A 106 7.70 8.47 31.90
N ASN A 107 7.39 9.74 31.75
CA ASN A 107 6.99 10.63 32.84
C ASN A 107 5.59 11.22 32.58
N GLY A 108 5.09 12.12 33.45
CA GLY A 108 3.76 12.69 33.28
C GLY A 108 3.45 13.89 34.16
N PHE A 109 2.36 14.56 33.80
CA PHE A 109 1.81 15.71 34.51
C PHE A 109 0.56 15.31 35.27
N TYR A 110 0.64 15.42 36.62
CA TYR A 110 -0.43 15.05 37.54
C TYR A 110 -0.67 16.20 38.52
N PRO A 111 -1.27 17.31 38.09
CA PRO A 111 -1.41 18.50 38.92
C PRO A 111 -2.37 18.28 40.08
N SER A 112 -2.01 18.82 41.26
CA SER A 112 -2.91 18.87 42.43
C SER A 112 -3.89 20.04 42.37
N ASP A 113 -3.67 21.01 41.49
CA ASP A 113 -4.49 22.19 41.27
C ASP A 113 -4.80 22.31 39.77
N ILE A 114 -6.08 22.28 39.42
CA ILE A 114 -6.60 22.40 38.08
C ILE A 114 -7.44 23.67 37.90
N ALA A 115 -7.17 24.72 38.67
CA ALA A 115 -7.90 25.98 38.58
C ALA A 115 -7.84 26.60 37.17
N TRP A 116 -6.74 26.39 36.44
CA TRP A 116 -6.58 26.76 35.02
C TRP A 116 -7.63 26.13 34.12
N LEU A 117 -8.03 24.88 34.35
CA LEU A 117 -9.03 24.14 33.59
C LEU A 117 -10.45 24.43 34.06
N THR A 118 -10.68 24.51 35.39
CA THR A 118 -12.02 24.75 35.94
C THR A 118 -12.50 26.20 35.80
N SER A 119 -11.65 27.10 35.34
CA SER A 119 -11.96 28.50 35.01
C SER A 119 -11.83 28.84 33.54
N ALA A 120 -11.60 27.83 32.69
CA ALA A 120 -11.45 27.97 31.23
C ALA A 120 -12.80 28.26 30.57
N GLU A 121 -12.76 28.89 29.39
CA GLU A 121 -13.89 28.94 28.50
C GLU A 121 -13.92 27.63 27.67
N LYS A 122 -15.07 27.27 27.09
CA LYS A 122 -15.22 26.00 26.33
C LYS A 122 -14.40 25.95 25.05
N GLU A 123 -14.17 27.11 24.49
CA GLU A 123 -13.43 27.33 23.26
C GLU A 123 -11.90 27.42 23.47
N ASP A 124 -11.45 27.54 24.74
CA ASP A 124 -10.03 27.43 25.08
C ASP A 124 -9.54 26.01 24.82
N ALA A 125 -8.23 25.80 24.76
CA ALA A 125 -7.68 24.49 24.44
C ALA A 125 -6.45 24.10 25.27
N VAL A 126 -6.12 22.83 25.18
CA VAL A 126 -4.88 22.23 25.67
C VAL A 126 -4.09 21.75 24.46
N ALA A 127 -2.88 22.26 24.31
CA ALA A 127 -1.94 21.87 23.28
C ALA A 127 -0.85 20.96 23.87
N ILE A 128 -0.60 19.82 23.24
CA ILE A 128 0.33 18.80 23.69
C ILE A 128 1.36 18.57 22.60
N ILE A 129 2.64 18.87 22.90
CA ILE A 129 3.77 18.48 22.08
C ILE A 129 4.31 17.17 22.65
N TYR A 130 4.43 16.15 21.79
CA TYR A 130 4.84 14.81 22.20
C TYR A 130 5.78 14.17 21.19
N ALA A 131 6.59 13.22 21.65
CA ALA A 131 7.52 12.44 20.86
C ALA A 131 7.64 11.02 21.42
N CYS A 132 8.28 10.13 20.67
CA CYS A 132 8.70 8.82 21.14
C CYS A 132 10.22 8.71 21.06
N ASP A 133 10.89 8.56 22.21
CA ASP A 133 12.36 8.56 22.30
C ASP A 133 12.95 7.13 22.33
N ASP A 134 12.12 6.07 22.49
CA ASP A 134 12.61 4.70 22.70
C ASP A 134 11.97 3.69 21.74
N LEU A 135 12.77 3.20 20.83
CA LEU A 135 12.40 2.19 19.83
C LEU A 135 12.30 0.76 20.40
N THR A 136 12.73 0.52 21.65
CA THR A 136 12.86 -0.84 22.21
C THR A 136 11.53 -1.51 22.54
N HIS A 137 10.44 -0.75 22.56
CA HIS A 137 9.09 -1.22 22.88
C HIS A 137 8.19 -1.47 21.66
N GLY A 138 8.78 -1.81 20.52
CA GLY A 138 8.03 -2.16 19.30
C GLY A 138 7.55 -0.96 18.50
N GLY A 139 8.17 0.18 18.69
CA GLY A 139 7.94 1.35 17.86
C GLY A 139 6.78 2.27 18.29
N TRP A 140 6.23 2.10 19.50
CA TRP A 140 5.08 2.86 19.96
C TRP A 140 5.32 3.51 21.31
N GLY A 141 5.42 4.83 21.34
CA GLY A 141 5.25 5.63 22.55
C GLY A 141 3.76 5.90 22.78
N VAL A 142 3.32 5.88 24.02
CA VAL A 142 1.93 6.11 24.40
C VAL A 142 1.84 7.25 25.40
N LEU A 143 0.93 8.19 25.12
CA LEU A 143 0.48 9.17 26.10
C LEU A 143 -0.99 8.91 26.44
N GLY A 144 -1.33 8.95 27.73
CA GLY A 144 -2.70 8.88 28.19
C GLY A 144 -3.15 10.22 28.74
N LEU A 145 -4.07 10.86 28.03
CA LEU A 145 -4.78 12.03 28.52
C LEU A 145 -6.01 11.57 29.31
N ALA A 146 -6.11 11.95 30.56
CA ALA A 146 -7.19 11.54 31.43
C ALA A 146 -7.85 12.73 32.12
N VAL A 147 -9.18 12.74 32.12
CA VAL A 147 -10.02 13.72 32.81
C VAL A 147 -11.09 13.02 33.64
N ASP A 148 -11.48 13.64 34.77
CA ASP A 148 -12.54 13.13 35.64
C ASP A 148 -13.53 14.26 35.99
N GLY A 149 -14.79 14.06 35.68
CA GLY A 149 -15.90 14.95 36.01
C GLY A 149 -16.74 14.46 37.21
N GLY A 150 -16.25 13.44 37.96
CA GLY A 150 -16.99 12.84 39.07
C GLY A 150 -17.81 11.61 38.73
N ALA A 151 -17.94 11.27 37.44
CA ALA A 151 -18.51 10.00 36.97
C ALA A 151 -17.43 8.89 36.87
N GLY A 152 -16.19 9.21 37.21
CA GLY A 152 -15.01 8.37 37.04
C GLY A 152 -14.04 8.94 36.01
N GLN A 153 -12.80 8.49 36.08
CA GLN A 153 -11.76 8.92 35.17
C GLN A 153 -12.03 8.35 33.77
N LYS A 154 -12.02 9.22 32.79
CA LYS A 154 -12.02 8.87 31.36
C LYS A 154 -10.64 9.10 30.80
N GLN A 155 -10.22 8.24 29.90
CA GLN A 155 -8.89 8.30 29.33
C GLN A 155 -8.98 8.17 27.81
N MET A 156 -8.13 8.94 27.15
CA MET A 156 -7.84 8.84 25.71
C MET A 156 -6.35 8.56 25.55
N GLU A 157 -6.01 7.70 24.63
CA GLU A 157 -4.62 7.41 24.29
C GLU A 157 -4.21 8.23 23.07
N ILE A 158 -2.99 8.77 23.12
CA ILE A 158 -2.33 9.45 22.01
C ILE A 158 -1.13 8.59 21.67
N LEU A 159 -1.07 8.14 20.43
CA LEU A 159 0.02 7.29 19.95
C LEU A 159 1.11 8.14 19.32
N ALA A 160 2.37 7.85 19.65
CA ALA A 160 3.54 8.40 19.01
C ALA A 160 4.28 7.25 18.30
N MET A 161 4.44 7.33 16.99
CA MET A 161 5.22 6.36 16.22
C MET A 161 6.72 6.68 16.32
N SER A 162 7.55 5.67 16.19
CA SER A 162 8.98 5.74 16.45
C SER A 162 9.86 5.54 15.23
N ASP A 163 9.28 5.51 14.04
CA ASP A 163 10.02 5.54 12.77
C ASP A 163 10.94 6.77 12.66
N GLU A 164 10.56 7.88 13.33
CA GLU A 164 11.37 9.08 13.49
C GLU A 164 11.55 9.36 14.99
N PRO A 165 12.55 8.74 15.64
CA PRO A 165 12.84 9.02 17.04
C PRO A 165 13.17 10.51 17.22
N ASP A 166 12.64 11.10 18.29
CA ASP A 166 12.73 12.53 18.60
C ASP A 166 11.89 13.48 17.75
N LYS A 167 11.19 13.04 16.72
CA LYS A 167 10.23 13.91 16.00
C LYS A 167 9.11 14.32 16.93
N GLU A 168 8.99 15.62 17.15
CA GLU A 168 7.95 16.19 17.99
C GLU A 168 6.69 16.44 17.15
N ARG A 169 5.55 15.99 17.66
CA ARG A 169 4.23 16.19 17.07
C ARG A 169 3.36 17.03 17.99
N LEU A 170 2.41 17.78 17.42
CA LEU A 170 1.50 18.65 18.17
C LEU A 170 0.06 18.20 17.97
N VAL A 171 -0.67 18.09 19.10
CA VAL A 171 -2.12 17.86 19.10
C VAL A 171 -2.80 18.89 19.98
N ILE A 172 -4.00 19.31 19.58
CA ILE A 172 -4.79 20.33 20.30
C ILE A 172 -6.15 19.74 20.64
N TYR A 173 -6.55 19.88 21.90
CA TYR A 173 -7.88 19.50 22.37
C TYR A 173 -8.57 20.73 22.97
N THR A 174 -9.74 21.08 22.48
CA THR A 174 -10.58 22.12 23.07
C THR A 174 -11.10 21.70 24.44
N VAL A 175 -11.39 22.64 25.30
CA VAL A 175 -12.01 22.35 26.61
C VAL A 175 -13.38 21.70 26.42
N GLU A 176 -14.10 22.01 25.34
CA GLU A 176 -15.37 21.36 24.98
C GLU A 176 -15.17 19.86 24.69
N GLU A 177 -14.11 19.47 23.97
CA GLU A 177 -13.75 18.06 23.74
C GLU A 177 -13.37 17.35 25.04
N LEU A 178 -12.66 18.03 25.93
CA LEU A 178 -12.34 17.48 27.26
C LEU A 178 -13.59 17.32 28.15
N LEU A 179 -14.56 18.24 28.06
CA LEU A 179 -15.86 18.11 28.72
C LEU A 179 -16.64 16.91 28.18
N ALA A 180 -16.66 16.75 26.85
CA ALA A 180 -17.30 15.59 26.22
C ALA A 180 -16.65 14.27 26.66
N LEU A 181 -15.30 14.22 26.71
CA LEU A 181 -14.57 13.04 27.20
C LEU A 181 -14.91 12.74 28.68
N ALA A 182 -14.97 13.78 29.54
CA ALA A 182 -15.30 13.64 30.96
C ALA A 182 -16.80 13.37 31.25
N GLU A 183 -17.66 13.44 30.21
CA GLU A 183 -19.12 13.38 30.35
C GLU A 183 -19.67 14.50 31.26
N CYS A 184 -19.11 15.72 31.13
CA CYS A 184 -19.47 16.92 31.87
C CYS A 184 -20.15 17.97 31.01
N GLU A 185 -20.99 18.82 31.61
CA GLU A 185 -21.62 19.96 30.91
C GLU A 185 -20.86 21.27 31.14
N GLU A 186 -20.23 21.42 32.35
CA GLU A 186 -19.58 22.64 32.79
C GLU A 186 -18.15 22.40 33.29
N VAL A 187 -17.21 23.31 32.98
CA VAL A 187 -15.79 23.23 33.42
C VAL A 187 -15.60 23.10 34.93
N SER A 188 -16.55 23.65 35.72
CA SER A 188 -16.53 23.55 37.19
C SER A 188 -16.75 22.12 37.70
N GLU A 189 -17.18 21.20 36.85
CA GLU A 189 -17.39 19.79 37.19
C GLU A 189 -16.09 18.99 37.13
N PHE A 190 -15.06 19.45 36.44
CA PHE A 190 -13.76 18.78 36.44
C PHE A 190 -13.20 18.59 37.86
N LYS A 191 -12.77 17.38 38.15
CA LYS A 191 -12.16 16.97 39.43
C LYS A 191 -10.69 16.64 39.30
N ASN A 192 -10.26 16.21 38.11
CA ASN A 192 -8.89 15.83 37.84
C ASN A 192 -8.53 16.01 36.39
N PHE A 193 -7.25 16.26 36.15
CA PHE A 193 -6.60 16.21 34.85
C PHE A 193 -5.27 15.49 35.02
N ALA A 194 -4.94 14.62 34.11
CA ALA A 194 -3.66 13.91 34.09
C ALA A 194 -3.21 13.65 32.64
N LEU A 195 -1.93 13.79 32.41
CA LEU A 195 -1.28 13.40 31.18
C LEU A 195 -0.07 12.56 31.53
N GLY A 196 -0.06 11.28 31.18
CA GLY A 196 1.05 10.37 31.45
C GLY A 196 1.67 9.91 30.11
N ALA A 197 2.97 9.62 30.15
CA ALA A 197 3.68 9.03 29.04
C ALA A 197 4.33 7.72 29.47
N TRP A 198 4.36 6.72 28.59
CA TRP A 198 4.98 5.41 28.79
C TRP A 198 5.38 4.76 27.46
N ASN A 199 6.09 3.63 27.53
CA ASN A 199 6.63 2.89 26.38
C ASN A 199 7.55 3.74 25.48
N GLY A 200 8.36 4.61 26.09
CA GLY A 200 9.23 5.51 25.36
C GLY A 200 8.59 6.85 24.98
N GLY A 201 7.32 7.04 25.27
CA GLY A 201 6.64 8.32 25.03
C GLY A 201 7.19 9.45 25.90
N ARG A 202 7.24 10.67 25.35
CA ARG A 202 7.69 11.89 26.01
C ARG A 202 6.71 13.03 25.75
N ILE A 203 6.42 13.80 26.83
CA ILE A 203 5.68 15.07 26.74
C ILE A 203 6.73 16.17 26.58
N ALA A 204 6.93 16.66 25.35
CA ALA A 204 7.87 17.75 25.07
C ALA A 204 7.33 19.11 25.50
N GLY A 205 6.00 19.29 25.47
CA GLY A 205 5.34 20.50 25.96
C GLY A 205 3.85 20.27 26.23
N LEU A 206 3.33 20.91 27.26
CA LEU A 206 1.91 20.97 27.56
C LEU A 206 1.55 22.43 27.85
N TYR A 207 0.58 22.94 27.12
CA TYR A 207 0.14 24.33 27.21
C TYR A 207 -1.37 24.40 27.39
N TYR A 208 -1.84 25.34 28.20
CA TYR A 208 -3.19 25.85 28.16
C TYR A 208 -3.21 27.11 27.30
N ILE A 209 -4.07 27.15 26.30
CA ILE A 209 -4.13 28.23 25.30
C ILE A 209 -5.54 28.80 25.20
N PRO A 210 -5.70 30.14 25.15
CA PRO A 210 -6.99 30.78 24.87
C PRO A 210 -7.45 30.44 23.44
N GLN A 211 -8.76 30.55 23.19
CA GLN A 211 -9.37 30.33 21.87
C GLN A 211 -8.61 31.01 20.73
N SER A 212 -8.23 32.29 20.90
CA SER A 212 -7.54 33.04 19.85
C SER A 212 -6.17 32.45 19.47
N VAL A 213 -5.47 31.85 20.42
CA VAL A 213 -4.20 31.17 20.18
C VAL A 213 -4.42 29.81 19.53
N ALA A 214 -5.47 29.10 19.95
CA ALA A 214 -5.86 27.85 19.32
C ALA A 214 -6.29 28.05 17.84
N GLU A 215 -7.03 29.13 17.56
CA GLU A 215 -7.41 29.49 16.19
C GLU A 215 -6.18 29.87 15.33
N GLU A 216 -5.23 30.65 15.88
CA GLU A 216 -3.99 31.01 15.19
C GLU A 216 -3.14 29.77 14.88
N LEU A 217 -3.02 28.86 15.85
CA LEU A 217 -2.24 27.62 15.71
C LEU A 217 -2.88 26.68 14.68
N ASN A 218 -4.20 26.47 14.74
CA ASN A 218 -4.92 25.67 13.76
C ASN A 218 -4.84 26.28 12.34
N ALA A 219 -4.88 27.61 12.23
CA ALA A 219 -4.73 28.30 10.93
C ALA A 219 -3.31 28.12 10.38
N TYR A 220 -2.29 28.15 11.23
CA TYR A 220 -0.91 27.90 10.83
C TYR A 220 -0.71 26.45 10.38
N GLN A 221 -1.19 25.46 11.16
CA GLN A 221 -1.12 24.04 10.77
C GLN A 221 -1.84 23.77 9.44
N ALA A 222 -3.03 24.36 9.24
CA ALA A 222 -3.74 24.26 7.97
C ALA A 222 -2.96 24.90 6.80
N GLN A 223 -2.21 25.97 7.05
CA GLN A 223 -1.35 26.59 6.03
C GLN A 223 -0.14 25.69 5.71
N VAL A 224 0.43 25.02 6.70
CA VAL A 224 1.52 24.06 6.48
C VAL A 224 1.01 22.85 5.69
N GLU A 225 -0.15 22.29 6.08
CA GLU A 225 -0.82 21.21 5.34
C GLU A 225 -1.12 21.61 3.87
N GLU A 226 -1.54 22.86 3.61
CA GLU A 226 -1.74 23.36 2.23
C GLU A 226 -0.42 23.50 1.44
N THR A 227 0.70 23.78 2.12
CA THR A 227 2.03 23.87 1.47
C THR A 227 2.68 22.52 1.24
N GLU A 228 2.24 21.47 1.93
CA GLU A 228 2.71 20.09 1.74
C GLU A 228 1.94 19.32 0.66
N GLN A 229 0.95 19.91 0.01
CA GLN A 229 0.20 19.21 -1.05
C GLN A 229 1.06 18.98 -2.29
N ILE A 230 0.99 17.76 -2.81
CA ILE A 230 1.56 17.42 -4.11
C ILE A 230 0.90 18.29 -5.18
N ILE A 231 1.72 18.97 -6.00
CA ILE A 231 1.20 19.66 -7.19
C ILE A 231 1.08 18.63 -8.28
N HIS A 232 -0.15 18.23 -8.58
CA HIS A 232 -0.42 17.31 -9.66
C HIS A 232 -0.22 17.95 -11.04
N THR A 233 0.48 17.20 -11.90
CA THR A 233 0.74 17.56 -13.31
C THR A 233 0.00 16.66 -14.30
N TYR A 234 -0.77 15.71 -13.78
CA TYR A 234 -1.54 14.75 -14.58
C TYR A 234 -2.46 15.42 -15.59
N THR A 235 -2.44 14.91 -16.81
CA THR A 235 -3.17 15.47 -17.96
C THR A 235 -4.38 14.65 -18.40
N GLY A 236 -4.60 13.49 -17.81
CA GLY A 236 -5.59 12.51 -18.26
C GLY A 236 -5.05 11.54 -19.30
N GLU A 237 -3.76 11.61 -19.63
CA GLU A 237 -3.06 10.72 -20.56
C GLU A 237 -2.13 9.78 -19.77
N LEU A 238 -1.70 8.68 -20.39
CA LEU A 238 -0.72 7.77 -19.80
C LEU A 238 0.60 8.49 -19.51
N SER A 239 1.27 8.09 -18.44
CA SER A 239 2.60 8.60 -18.05
C SER A 239 3.65 8.37 -19.14
N ASN A 240 3.53 7.28 -19.90
CA ASN A 240 4.35 7.03 -21.09
C ASN A 240 3.72 7.64 -22.34
N GLU A 241 4.30 8.75 -22.83
CA GLU A 241 3.84 9.42 -24.06
C GLU A 241 3.96 8.56 -25.35
N ASN A 242 4.74 7.48 -25.31
CA ASN A 242 4.93 6.56 -26.44
C ASN A 242 4.04 5.31 -26.34
N ALA A 243 3.11 5.26 -25.39
CA ALA A 243 2.26 4.10 -25.16
C ALA A 243 1.61 3.57 -26.46
N ILE A 244 1.58 2.24 -26.60
CA ILE A 244 0.95 1.60 -27.77
C ILE A 244 -0.56 1.89 -27.83
N GLU A 245 -1.14 1.82 -29.01
CA GLU A 245 -2.55 2.17 -29.22
C GLU A 245 -3.50 1.36 -28.32
N SER A 246 -3.25 0.06 -28.13
CA SER A 246 -4.08 -0.78 -27.26
C SER A 246 -4.00 -0.38 -25.78
N ALA A 247 -2.84 0.09 -25.30
CA ALA A 247 -2.69 0.59 -23.93
C ALA A 247 -3.49 1.89 -23.74
N GLN A 248 -3.43 2.80 -24.71
CA GLN A 248 -4.22 4.03 -24.65
C GLN A 248 -5.73 3.75 -24.72
N VAL A 249 -6.17 2.87 -25.62
CA VAL A 249 -7.59 2.48 -25.74
C VAL A 249 -8.10 1.83 -24.45
N LEU A 250 -7.30 0.96 -23.86
CA LEU A 250 -7.64 0.36 -22.56
C LEU A 250 -7.75 1.43 -21.48
N TYR A 251 -6.77 2.35 -21.40
CA TYR A 251 -6.74 3.39 -20.39
C TYR A 251 -7.94 4.34 -20.50
N ASP A 252 -8.30 4.77 -21.73
CA ASP A 252 -9.48 5.58 -21.98
C ASP A 252 -10.75 4.88 -21.48
N TYR A 253 -10.88 3.57 -21.74
CA TYR A 253 -11.99 2.76 -21.25
C TYR A 253 -12.04 2.69 -19.73
N LEU A 254 -10.89 2.52 -19.06
CA LEU A 254 -10.79 2.50 -17.61
C LEU A 254 -11.23 3.84 -17.00
N GLN A 255 -10.83 4.97 -17.60
CA GLN A 255 -11.26 6.30 -17.17
C GLN A 255 -12.77 6.52 -17.39
N GLU A 256 -13.33 6.11 -18.54
CA GLU A 256 -14.76 6.22 -18.80
C GLU A 256 -15.62 5.35 -17.88
N THR A 257 -15.08 4.22 -17.43
CA THR A 257 -15.76 3.27 -16.55
C THR A 257 -15.73 3.71 -15.08
N TYR A 258 -14.66 4.41 -14.67
CA TYR A 258 -14.46 4.84 -13.29
C TYR A 258 -15.66 5.63 -12.74
N GLY A 259 -16.14 5.25 -11.54
CA GLY A 259 -17.31 5.86 -10.90
C GLY A 259 -18.67 5.50 -11.51
N THR A 260 -18.70 4.61 -12.52
CA THR A 260 -19.95 4.17 -13.16
C THR A 260 -20.22 2.68 -13.03
N ALA A 261 -19.18 1.87 -13.02
CA ALA A 261 -19.21 0.42 -12.86
C ALA A 261 -17.86 -0.06 -12.29
N CYS A 262 -17.81 -1.31 -11.83
CA CYS A 262 -16.62 -1.94 -11.29
C CYS A 262 -16.27 -3.19 -12.09
N LEU A 263 -15.00 -3.34 -12.52
CA LEU A 263 -14.57 -4.54 -13.21
C LEU A 263 -14.24 -5.64 -12.20
N THR A 264 -14.61 -6.87 -12.55
CA THR A 264 -14.27 -8.05 -11.75
C THR A 264 -12.85 -8.49 -12.02
N GLY A 265 -12.09 -8.82 -10.97
CA GLY A 265 -10.73 -9.30 -11.08
C GLY A 265 -10.45 -10.51 -10.21
N GLN A 266 -9.58 -11.39 -10.68
CA GLN A 266 -9.13 -12.57 -9.97
C GLN A 266 -7.67 -12.88 -10.21
N MET A 267 -6.91 -13.07 -9.13
CA MET A 267 -5.52 -13.50 -9.17
C MET A 267 -5.44 -15.01 -9.41
N GLU A 268 -4.57 -15.45 -10.34
CA GLU A 268 -4.32 -16.87 -10.60
C GLU A 268 -3.35 -17.49 -9.58
N SER A 269 -3.41 -18.81 -9.44
CA SER A 269 -2.35 -19.60 -8.80
C SER A 269 -1.88 -20.70 -9.74
N THR A 270 -0.55 -20.92 -9.81
CA THR A 270 0.01 -21.92 -10.73
C THR A 270 0.27 -23.28 -10.06
N TRP A 271 0.15 -23.35 -8.74
CA TRP A 271 0.46 -24.55 -7.93
C TRP A 271 -0.75 -25.39 -7.52
N MET A 272 -1.98 -24.96 -7.86
CA MET A 272 -3.20 -25.69 -7.54
C MET A 272 -3.60 -26.74 -8.59
N GLY A 273 -2.64 -27.18 -9.42
CA GLY A 273 -2.82 -28.21 -10.44
C GLY A 273 -3.18 -27.68 -11.83
N SER A 274 -3.64 -26.46 -11.94
CA SER A 274 -3.85 -25.69 -13.19
C SER A 274 -3.70 -24.22 -12.88
N PRO A 275 -3.12 -23.42 -13.79
CA PRO A 275 -3.18 -21.96 -13.68
C PRO A 275 -4.59 -21.38 -13.83
N ASP A 276 -5.55 -22.17 -14.31
CA ASP A 276 -6.95 -21.79 -14.44
C ASP A 276 -7.81 -22.23 -13.24
N TYR A 277 -7.18 -22.58 -12.12
CA TYR A 277 -7.91 -23.10 -10.95
C TYR A 277 -8.99 -22.15 -10.46
N GLU A 278 -8.67 -20.89 -10.29
CA GLU A 278 -9.58 -19.85 -9.83
C GLU A 278 -10.60 -19.48 -10.93
N MET A 279 -10.16 -19.39 -12.17
CA MET A 279 -11.03 -19.09 -13.34
C MET A 279 -12.11 -20.16 -13.48
N ASN A 280 -11.72 -21.45 -13.43
CA ASN A 280 -12.66 -22.57 -13.46
C ASN A 280 -13.63 -22.56 -12.29
N TYR A 281 -13.16 -22.23 -11.08
CA TYR A 281 -14.02 -22.15 -9.91
C TYR A 281 -15.09 -21.07 -10.07
N ILE A 282 -14.73 -19.90 -10.58
CA ILE A 282 -15.68 -18.81 -10.82
C ILE A 282 -16.67 -19.24 -11.91
N GLU A 283 -16.19 -19.73 -13.05
CA GLU A 283 -17.05 -20.12 -14.17
C GLU A 283 -18.03 -21.25 -13.79
N GLU A 284 -17.56 -22.28 -13.05
CA GLU A 284 -18.41 -23.39 -12.60
C GLU A 284 -19.53 -22.92 -11.66
N ASN A 285 -19.30 -21.88 -10.86
CA ASN A 285 -20.27 -21.40 -9.89
C ASN A 285 -21.15 -20.26 -10.38
N THR A 286 -20.69 -19.45 -11.33
CA THR A 286 -21.41 -18.23 -11.78
C THR A 286 -21.84 -18.27 -13.25
N GLY A 287 -21.15 -19.09 -14.06
CA GLY A 287 -21.30 -19.10 -15.52
C GLY A 287 -20.59 -17.94 -16.23
N LYS A 288 -19.77 -17.19 -15.52
CA LYS A 288 -19.03 -16.01 -15.99
C LYS A 288 -17.54 -16.14 -15.67
N LEU A 289 -16.70 -15.37 -16.35
CA LEU A 289 -15.27 -15.21 -16.08
C LEU A 289 -14.98 -13.76 -15.65
N PRO A 290 -13.93 -13.51 -14.85
CA PRO A 290 -13.56 -12.16 -14.46
C PRO A 290 -13.09 -11.34 -15.68
N ALA A 291 -13.31 -10.04 -15.65
CA ALA A 291 -12.82 -9.11 -16.67
C ALA A 291 -11.28 -9.03 -16.66
N ILE A 292 -10.68 -9.05 -15.46
CA ILE A 292 -9.24 -8.89 -15.28
C ILE A 292 -8.66 -10.18 -14.70
N ARG A 293 -7.62 -10.71 -15.35
CA ARG A 293 -6.80 -11.82 -14.82
C ARG A 293 -5.52 -11.25 -14.21
N GLY A 294 -5.30 -11.54 -12.94
CA GLY A 294 -4.06 -11.22 -12.25
C GLY A 294 -3.04 -12.35 -12.37
N LEU A 295 -1.81 -12.00 -12.72
CA LEU A 295 -0.69 -12.92 -12.87
C LEU A 295 0.52 -12.42 -12.06
N ASP A 296 1.48 -13.32 -11.81
CA ASP A 296 2.66 -13.00 -11.03
C ASP A 296 3.91 -13.61 -11.68
N PHE A 297 4.95 -12.81 -11.85
CA PHE A 297 6.27 -13.29 -12.30
C PHE A 297 7.03 -14.10 -11.23
N MET A 298 6.43 -14.31 -10.08
CA MET A 298 6.98 -15.18 -9.04
C MET A 298 7.44 -16.51 -9.61
N HIS A 299 8.50 -17.09 -9.06
CA HIS A 299 9.14 -18.32 -9.53
C HIS A 299 9.79 -18.23 -10.92
N ASN A 300 9.95 -17.03 -11.49
CA ASN A 300 10.58 -16.80 -12.80
C ASN A 300 9.85 -17.51 -13.96
N ASP A 301 8.54 -17.72 -13.86
CA ASP A 301 7.70 -18.26 -14.93
C ASP A 301 7.34 -17.17 -15.98
N PHE A 302 8.33 -16.37 -16.37
CA PHE A 302 8.12 -15.23 -17.27
C PHE A 302 7.40 -15.61 -18.56
N LEU A 303 7.85 -16.67 -19.24
CA LEU A 303 7.25 -17.12 -20.48
C LEU A 303 5.86 -17.76 -20.29
N GLY A 304 5.64 -18.45 -19.17
CA GLY A 304 4.33 -19.00 -18.84
C GLY A 304 3.32 -17.91 -18.58
N VAL A 305 3.71 -16.87 -17.81
CA VAL A 305 2.89 -15.68 -17.57
C VAL A 305 2.59 -14.96 -18.89
N ALA A 306 3.61 -14.66 -19.72
CA ALA A 306 3.40 -13.99 -20.99
C ALA A 306 2.42 -14.75 -21.90
N ASN A 307 2.56 -16.06 -22.03
CA ASN A 307 1.64 -16.86 -22.86
C ASN A 307 0.19 -16.83 -22.33
N ARG A 308 -0.01 -16.94 -21.01
CA ARG A 308 -1.35 -16.86 -20.42
C ARG A 308 -1.96 -15.47 -20.55
N SER A 309 -1.14 -14.43 -20.46
CA SER A 309 -1.55 -13.05 -20.69
C SER A 309 -2.03 -12.82 -22.13
N ILE A 310 -1.27 -13.30 -23.13
CA ILE A 310 -1.65 -13.24 -24.53
C ILE A 310 -2.98 -13.99 -24.75
N GLU A 311 -3.09 -15.21 -24.23
CA GLU A 311 -4.32 -16.00 -24.36
C GLU A 311 -5.53 -15.29 -23.74
N TRP A 312 -5.35 -14.63 -22.57
CA TRP A 312 -6.42 -13.90 -21.91
C TRP A 312 -6.84 -12.67 -22.70
N TRP A 313 -5.86 -11.90 -23.20
CA TRP A 313 -6.10 -10.74 -24.05
C TRP A 313 -6.78 -11.11 -25.38
N ASP A 314 -6.32 -12.15 -26.05
CA ASP A 314 -6.93 -12.68 -27.28
C ASP A 314 -8.39 -13.11 -27.10
N ASN A 315 -8.78 -13.48 -25.86
CA ASN A 315 -10.15 -13.77 -25.48
C ASN A 315 -10.94 -12.54 -25.02
N GLY A 316 -10.38 -11.33 -25.14
CA GLY A 316 -11.01 -10.06 -24.82
C GLY A 316 -10.88 -9.61 -23.37
N GLY A 317 -10.03 -10.24 -22.57
CA GLY A 317 -9.84 -9.92 -21.15
C GLY A 317 -8.68 -8.97 -20.90
N ILE A 318 -8.68 -8.32 -19.75
CA ILE A 318 -7.64 -7.40 -19.29
C ILE A 318 -6.60 -8.15 -18.45
N VAL A 319 -5.33 -7.77 -18.57
CA VAL A 319 -4.20 -8.41 -17.91
C VAL A 319 -3.60 -7.47 -16.86
N THR A 320 -3.37 -7.97 -15.65
CA THR A 320 -2.52 -7.31 -14.66
C THR A 320 -1.42 -8.25 -14.19
N ILE A 321 -0.20 -7.72 -14.05
CA ILE A 321 0.96 -8.49 -13.62
C ILE A 321 1.62 -7.81 -12.43
N CYS A 322 1.81 -8.55 -11.33
CA CYS A 322 2.67 -8.18 -10.23
C CYS A 322 3.95 -9.03 -10.20
N TRP A 323 4.87 -8.74 -9.28
CA TRP A 323 6.10 -9.49 -9.17
C TRP A 323 6.56 -9.65 -7.73
N HIS A 324 6.19 -10.75 -7.09
CA HIS A 324 6.78 -11.16 -5.83
C HIS A 324 8.17 -11.74 -6.09
N THR A 325 9.19 -11.03 -5.65
CA THR A 325 10.59 -11.42 -5.88
C THR A 325 11.48 -10.94 -4.74
N GLY A 326 12.55 -11.69 -4.44
CA GLY A 326 13.63 -11.18 -3.61
C GLY A 326 14.39 -10.03 -4.30
N ALA A 327 15.30 -9.41 -3.58
CA ALA A 327 16.10 -8.29 -4.10
C ALA A 327 17.05 -8.69 -5.26
N ASP A 328 17.21 -10.00 -5.51
CA ASP A 328 17.94 -10.54 -6.66
C ASP A 328 17.08 -10.71 -7.92
N PHE A 329 15.77 -10.41 -7.84
CA PHE A 329 14.79 -10.59 -8.91
C PHE A 329 14.77 -12.03 -9.50
N ALA A 330 15.18 -13.01 -8.72
CA ALA A 330 15.29 -14.40 -9.14
C ALA A 330 14.68 -15.39 -8.15
N SER A 331 14.58 -15.01 -6.91
CA SER A 331 13.96 -15.78 -5.83
C SER A 331 12.45 -15.49 -5.73
N ALA A 332 11.80 -16.09 -4.75
CA ALA A 332 10.35 -16.05 -4.61
C ALA A 332 9.90 -15.32 -3.32
N TYR A 333 8.73 -15.65 -2.84
CA TYR A 333 8.04 -14.94 -1.76
C TYR A 333 8.81 -14.91 -0.42
N ASP A 334 9.49 -16.00 -0.04
CA ASP A 334 10.21 -16.04 1.23
C ASP A 334 11.37 -15.03 1.26
N GLU A 335 12.06 -14.86 0.14
CA GLU A 335 13.15 -13.90 -0.03
C GLU A 335 12.60 -12.48 -0.17
N CYS A 336 11.42 -12.32 -0.75
CA CYS A 336 10.72 -11.04 -0.80
C CYS A 336 10.53 -10.42 0.59
N LEU A 337 10.22 -11.27 1.59
CA LEU A 337 10.10 -10.87 3.00
C LEU A 337 11.46 -10.77 3.72
N ALA A 338 12.43 -11.62 3.37
CA ALA A 338 13.67 -11.76 4.12
C ALA A 338 14.76 -10.78 3.68
N ASP A 339 14.81 -10.46 2.39
CA ASP A 339 15.87 -9.66 1.81
C ASP A 339 15.89 -8.21 2.29
N ASP A 340 17.09 -7.63 2.20
CA ASP A 340 17.36 -6.20 2.34
C ASP A 340 18.54 -5.87 1.44
N ILE A 341 18.73 -4.60 1.08
CA ILE A 341 19.79 -4.15 0.20
C ILE A 341 20.59 -3.00 0.81
N ASN A 342 21.74 -2.70 0.21
CA ASN A 342 22.50 -1.49 0.56
C ASN A 342 21.88 -0.27 -0.16
N TRP A 343 20.99 0.43 0.52
CA TRP A 343 20.28 1.58 -0.03
C TRP A 343 21.20 2.76 -0.41
N GLU A 344 22.35 2.93 0.25
CA GLU A 344 23.33 3.95 -0.14
C GLU A 344 23.93 3.69 -1.53
N GLU A 345 24.06 2.42 -1.91
CA GLU A 345 24.62 1.98 -3.19
C GLU A 345 23.54 1.76 -4.26
N ALA A 346 22.29 1.52 -3.86
CA ALA A 346 21.19 1.13 -4.75
C ALA A 346 21.00 2.12 -5.92
N PHE A 347 21.29 3.39 -5.70
CA PHE A 347 21.12 4.46 -6.70
C PHE A 347 22.44 5.08 -7.13
N THR A 348 23.58 4.39 -6.89
CA THR A 348 24.90 4.81 -7.34
C THR A 348 25.31 4.02 -8.57
N PRO A 349 25.23 4.58 -9.80
CA PRO A 349 25.60 3.87 -11.02
C PRO A 349 26.99 3.24 -10.95
N GLY A 350 27.06 1.96 -11.30
CA GLY A 350 28.31 1.17 -11.28
C GLY A 350 28.66 0.54 -9.92
N SER A 351 27.89 0.77 -8.86
CA SER A 351 28.01 0.00 -7.62
C SER A 351 27.53 -1.43 -7.83
N ASP A 352 27.93 -2.35 -6.95
CA ASP A 352 27.50 -3.74 -7.03
C ASP A 352 25.97 -3.86 -6.83
N THR A 353 25.40 -3.10 -5.89
CA THR A 353 23.96 -3.10 -5.62
C THR A 353 23.16 -2.54 -6.79
N TYR A 354 23.56 -1.38 -7.34
CA TYR A 354 22.91 -0.80 -8.52
C TYR A 354 22.92 -1.77 -9.71
N ASN A 355 24.09 -2.35 -10.02
CA ASN A 355 24.21 -3.28 -11.13
C ASN A 355 23.34 -4.54 -10.92
N ALA A 356 23.25 -5.05 -9.69
CA ALA A 356 22.38 -6.17 -9.36
C ALA A 356 20.89 -5.85 -9.56
N LEU A 357 20.44 -4.65 -9.16
CA LEU A 357 19.07 -4.18 -9.40
C LEU A 357 18.76 -4.11 -10.90
N ILE A 358 19.64 -3.49 -11.69
CA ILE A 358 19.47 -3.38 -13.15
C ILE A 358 19.43 -4.76 -13.82
N GLU A 359 20.40 -5.63 -13.53
CA GLU A 359 20.42 -7.00 -14.07
C GLU A 359 19.19 -7.81 -13.63
N GLY A 360 18.70 -7.55 -12.42
CA GLY A 360 17.51 -8.17 -11.89
C GLY A 360 16.24 -7.75 -12.62
N MET A 361 16.02 -6.44 -12.75
CA MET A 361 14.88 -5.87 -13.48
C MET A 361 14.84 -6.34 -14.94
N ASP A 362 16.00 -6.41 -15.61
CA ASP A 362 16.11 -6.84 -17.00
C ASP A 362 15.64 -8.29 -17.24
N ARG A 363 15.49 -9.11 -16.22
CA ARG A 363 14.99 -10.49 -16.35
C ARG A 363 13.56 -10.57 -16.87
N ALA A 364 12.70 -9.60 -16.53
CA ALA A 364 11.32 -9.56 -17.00
C ALA A 364 11.19 -9.01 -18.42
N VAL A 365 12.17 -8.24 -18.89
CA VAL A 365 12.10 -7.53 -20.19
C VAL A 365 11.74 -8.43 -21.37
N PRO A 366 12.32 -9.64 -21.57
CA PRO A 366 11.94 -10.48 -22.71
C PRO A 366 10.48 -10.91 -22.70
N ALA A 367 9.87 -11.08 -21.54
CA ALA A 367 8.46 -11.44 -21.44
C ALA A 367 7.55 -10.23 -21.67
N LEU A 368 7.91 -9.07 -21.10
CA LEU A 368 7.18 -7.82 -21.33
C LEU A 368 7.25 -7.38 -22.78
N GLN A 369 8.41 -7.50 -23.44
CA GLN A 369 8.58 -7.25 -24.87
C GLN A 369 7.73 -8.20 -25.73
N MET A 370 7.63 -9.48 -25.34
CA MET A 370 6.76 -10.43 -26.03
C MET A 370 5.29 -10.00 -25.93
N LEU A 371 4.85 -9.45 -24.81
CA LEU A 371 3.50 -8.92 -24.64
C LEU A 371 3.28 -7.68 -25.51
N GLU A 372 4.26 -6.80 -25.58
CA GLU A 372 4.21 -5.62 -26.44
C GLU A 372 4.16 -6.00 -27.94
N ASP A 373 5.01 -6.94 -28.36
CA ASP A 373 5.05 -7.44 -29.75
C ASP A 373 3.69 -8.03 -30.20
N GLU A 374 2.91 -8.59 -29.27
CA GLU A 374 1.55 -9.11 -29.50
C GLU A 374 0.46 -8.04 -29.21
N GLY A 375 0.83 -6.81 -28.87
CA GLY A 375 -0.09 -5.70 -28.62
C GLY A 375 -0.89 -5.82 -27.33
N VAL A 376 -0.39 -6.55 -26.33
CA VAL A 376 -1.05 -6.77 -25.04
C VAL A 376 -0.70 -5.66 -24.06
N PRO A 377 -1.62 -4.77 -23.70
CA PRO A 377 -1.41 -3.80 -22.62
C PRO A 377 -1.41 -4.52 -21.27
N VAL A 378 -0.55 -4.08 -20.36
CA VAL A 378 -0.39 -4.69 -19.03
C VAL A 378 -0.61 -3.66 -17.95
N LEU A 379 -1.56 -3.90 -17.06
CA LEU A 379 -1.64 -3.20 -15.79
C LEU A 379 -0.45 -3.68 -14.94
N TRP A 380 0.65 -2.93 -14.99
CA TRP A 380 1.92 -3.30 -14.36
C TRP A 380 1.96 -2.82 -12.91
N ARG A 381 2.03 -3.75 -11.97
CA ARG A 381 1.97 -3.50 -10.53
C ARG A 381 3.23 -4.01 -9.82
N PRO A 382 4.38 -3.37 -10.04
CA PRO A 382 5.60 -3.72 -9.31
C PRO A 382 5.54 -3.18 -7.88
N PHE A 383 6.33 -3.78 -6.98
CA PHE A 383 6.58 -3.24 -5.64
C PHE A 383 5.32 -2.86 -4.85
N HIS A 384 4.26 -3.64 -4.99
CA HIS A 384 2.99 -3.43 -4.29
C HIS A 384 3.12 -3.54 -2.76
N GLU A 385 2.07 -3.14 -2.03
CA GLU A 385 2.09 -3.03 -0.57
C GLU A 385 3.33 -2.24 -0.10
N LEU A 386 3.62 -1.19 -0.82
CA LEU A 386 4.87 -0.44 -0.84
C LEU A 386 5.25 0.19 0.51
N ASP A 387 4.28 0.49 1.35
CA ASP A 387 4.39 1.10 2.67
C ASP A 387 4.32 0.08 3.82
N GLY A 388 4.18 -1.21 3.49
CA GLY A 388 3.92 -2.27 4.47
C GLY A 388 5.10 -2.62 5.38
N GLY A 389 6.32 -2.28 4.99
CA GLY A 389 7.53 -2.57 5.78
C GLY A 389 7.96 -4.04 5.81
N TRP A 390 7.18 -4.96 5.22
CA TRP A 390 7.49 -6.39 5.18
C TRP A 390 8.27 -6.82 3.95
N PHE A 391 8.03 -6.24 2.79
CA PHE A 391 8.79 -6.52 1.58
C PHE A 391 10.09 -5.73 1.53
N TRP A 392 11.12 -6.27 0.89
CA TRP A 392 12.43 -5.64 0.83
C TRP A 392 12.38 -4.22 0.24
N TRP A 393 11.54 -3.97 -0.74
CA TRP A 393 11.42 -2.66 -1.41
C TRP A 393 10.85 -1.56 -0.53
N SER A 394 10.18 -1.88 0.57
CA SER A 394 9.68 -0.91 1.56
C SER A 394 10.64 -0.66 2.73
N LYS A 395 11.66 -1.53 2.94
CA LYS A 395 12.56 -1.44 4.09
C LYS A 395 13.49 -0.23 4.07
N GLY A 396 13.70 0.37 2.92
CA GLY A 396 14.51 1.58 2.74
C GLY A 396 13.80 2.88 3.08
N GLY A 397 12.50 2.82 3.41
CA GLY A 397 11.65 4.00 3.60
C GLY A 397 11.19 4.65 2.29
N SER A 398 10.33 5.64 2.40
CA SER A 398 9.62 6.26 1.27
C SER A 398 10.55 6.89 0.24
N ASP A 399 11.57 7.64 0.65
CA ASP A 399 12.52 8.29 -0.26
C ASP A 399 13.27 7.30 -1.16
N ASN A 400 13.64 6.14 -0.60
CA ASN A 400 14.32 5.10 -1.37
C ASN A 400 13.35 4.31 -2.24
N PHE A 401 12.12 4.12 -1.77
CA PHE A 401 11.07 3.51 -2.58
C PHE A 401 10.75 4.34 -3.83
N VAL A 402 10.56 5.65 -3.67
CA VAL A 402 10.31 6.57 -4.80
C VAL A 402 11.42 6.44 -5.85
N LYS A 403 12.70 6.43 -5.42
CA LYS A 403 13.84 6.25 -6.33
C LYS A 403 13.84 4.88 -7.00
N LEU A 404 13.46 3.82 -6.28
CA LEU A 404 13.38 2.46 -6.82
C LEU A 404 12.29 2.35 -7.89
N TRP A 405 11.13 2.94 -7.65
CA TRP A 405 10.03 3.01 -8.60
C TRP A 405 10.44 3.75 -9.87
N GLN A 406 10.97 4.96 -9.73
CA GLN A 406 11.46 5.78 -10.84
C GLN A 406 12.58 5.09 -11.62
N LEU A 407 13.47 4.35 -10.93
CA LEU A 407 14.53 3.56 -11.58
C LEU A 407 13.94 2.47 -12.46
N MET A 408 12.95 1.71 -11.98
CA MET A 408 12.29 0.68 -12.77
C MET A 408 11.51 1.30 -13.93
N TYR A 409 10.77 2.37 -13.70
CA TYR A 409 10.05 3.09 -14.75
C TYR A 409 11.00 3.51 -15.87
N SER A 410 12.04 4.28 -15.56
CA SER A 410 13.03 4.71 -16.55
C SER A 410 13.73 3.53 -17.22
N ARG A 411 14.00 2.44 -16.49
CA ARG A 411 14.61 1.26 -17.08
C ARG A 411 13.71 0.57 -18.10
N TYR A 412 12.41 0.44 -17.81
CA TYR A 412 11.47 -0.24 -18.70
C TYR A 412 10.97 0.67 -19.82
N THR A 413 10.52 1.88 -19.49
CA THR A 413 9.93 2.82 -20.45
C THR A 413 11.00 3.51 -21.29
N ASP A 414 11.99 4.19 -20.65
CA ASP A 414 12.93 5.04 -21.39
C ASP A 414 14.06 4.24 -22.04
N TYR A 415 14.57 3.22 -21.34
CA TYR A 415 15.73 2.46 -21.82
C TYR A 415 15.35 1.29 -22.74
N TRP A 416 14.36 0.46 -22.32
CA TRP A 416 13.93 -0.70 -23.11
C TRP A 416 12.81 -0.37 -24.09
N GLY A 417 12.09 0.74 -23.92
CA GLY A 417 10.98 1.15 -24.75
C GLY A 417 9.81 0.17 -24.62
N LEU A 418 9.49 -0.25 -23.42
CA LEU A 418 8.31 -1.07 -23.13
C LEU A 418 7.10 -0.14 -23.06
N ASP A 419 6.42 0.02 -24.20
CA ASP A 419 5.36 1.02 -24.39
C ASP A 419 3.95 0.44 -24.14
N ASN A 420 3.86 -0.80 -23.65
CA ASN A 420 2.62 -1.50 -23.34
C ASN A 420 2.24 -1.49 -21.83
N LEU A 421 3.01 -0.82 -20.98
CA LEU A 421 2.81 -0.84 -19.53
C LEU A 421 1.93 0.34 -19.08
N ILE A 422 0.88 0.02 -18.30
CA ILE A 422 0.06 0.97 -17.54
C ILE A 422 0.44 0.81 -16.06
N TRP A 423 1.05 1.82 -15.46
CA TRP A 423 1.70 1.73 -14.15
C TRP A 423 0.71 1.86 -13.01
N VAL A 424 0.59 0.81 -12.20
CA VAL A 424 -0.35 0.71 -11.08
C VAL A 424 0.39 0.83 -9.74
N TYR A 425 0.14 1.92 -9.04
CA TYR A 425 0.63 2.15 -7.69
C TYR A 425 -0.12 1.27 -6.68
N GLY A 426 0.57 0.66 -5.72
CA GLY A 426 0.00 -0.35 -4.81
C GLY A 426 0.23 -0.06 -3.33
N TYR A 427 -0.58 0.79 -2.73
CA TYR A 427 -0.53 1.21 -1.33
C TYR A 427 -1.25 0.25 -0.38
N SER A 428 -0.86 0.15 0.91
CA SER A 428 -1.50 -0.72 1.90
C SER A 428 -1.93 -0.04 3.20
N SER A 429 -1.69 1.27 3.34
CA SER A 429 -2.06 2.07 4.54
C SER A 429 -1.41 1.58 5.86
N ASN A 430 -0.16 1.11 5.78
CA ASN A 430 0.55 0.59 6.95
C ASN A 430 1.81 1.38 7.33
N GLY A 431 2.37 2.16 6.44
CA GLY A 431 3.69 2.79 6.57
C GLY A 431 3.69 4.31 6.69
N GLY A 432 2.59 4.94 7.12
CA GLY A 432 2.51 6.38 7.28
C GLY A 432 1.71 7.07 6.19
N GLU A 433 2.10 8.30 5.84
CA GLU A 433 1.37 9.12 4.88
C GLU A 433 1.64 8.66 3.44
N MET A 434 0.58 8.37 2.70
CA MET A 434 0.63 7.85 1.34
C MET A 434 1.42 8.76 0.39
N ASP A 435 1.31 10.06 0.55
CA ASP A 435 1.97 11.07 -0.26
C ASP A 435 3.50 11.00 -0.20
N ALA A 436 4.06 10.60 0.96
CA ALA A 436 5.50 10.41 1.12
C ALA A 436 6.07 9.30 0.21
N TRP A 437 5.26 8.32 -0.15
CA TRP A 437 5.63 7.19 -1.01
C TRP A 437 5.34 7.42 -2.48
N TYR A 438 4.61 8.49 -2.83
CA TYR A 438 4.15 8.72 -4.19
C TYR A 438 5.28 9.17 -5.12
N PRO A 439 5.55 8.44 -6.21
CA PRO A 439 6.69 8.74 -7.09
C PRO A 439 6.47 9.93 -8.04
N GLY A 440 5.25 10.45 -8.12
CA GLY A 440 4.82 11.54 -8.99
C GLY A 440 3.94 11.10 -10.15
N ASP A 441 3.17 12.04 -10.68
CA ASP A 441 2.19 11.80 -11.77
C ASP A 441 2.84 11.30 -13.06
N ASP A 442 4.10 11.66 -13.30
CA ASP A 442 4.85 11.23 -14.48
C ASP A 442 5.23 9.73 -14.45
N TYR A 443 4.92 9.02 -13.35
CA TYR A 443 5.33 7.63 -13.11
C TYR A 443 4.18 6.71 -12.71
N VAL A 444 2.93 7.20 -12.65
CA VAL A 444 1.75 6.46 -12.19
C VAL A 444 0.56 6.74 -13.09
N ASP A 445 -0.13 5.71 -13.52
CA ASP A 445 -1.34 5.80 -14.35
C ASP A 445 -2.61 5.46 -13.57
N LEU A 446 -2.52 4.50 -12.63
CA LEU A 446 -3.61 4.09 -11.77
C LEU A 446 -3.14 4.08 -10.31
N LEU A 447 -3.93 4.64 -9.42
CA LEU A 447 -3.64 4.63 -7.99
C LEU A 447 -4.38 3.47 -7.34
N GLY A 448 -3.63 2.49 -6.80
CA GLY A 448 -4.17 1.26 -6.25
C GLY A 448 -3.90 1.09 -4.77
N ALA A 449 -4.75 0.29 -4.14
CA ALA A 449 -4.57 -0.10 -2.76
C ALA A 449 -4.94 -1.56 -2.52
N ASP A 450 -4.36 -2.13 -1.47
CA ASP A 450 -4.49 -3.52 -1.06
C ASP A 450 -5.03 -3.59 0.36
N SER A 451 -6.02 -4.46 0.59
CA SER A 451 -6.52 -4.72 1.95
C SER A 451 -7.21 -6.07 2.06
N TYR A 452 -6.92 -6.77 3.14
CA TYR A 452 -7.59 -8.02 3.51
C TYR A 452 -8.69 -7.81 4.56
N THR A 453 -9.02 -6.54 4.87
CA THR A 453 -10.19 -6.19 5.67
C THR A 453 -11.45 -6.37 4.85
N ALA A 454 -12.47 -6.98 5.41
CA ALA A 454 -13.74 -7.20 4.71
C ALA A 454 -14.47 -5.89 4.41
N GLY A 455 -15.20 -5.88 3.27
CA GLY A 455 -16.00 -4.74 2.82
C GLY A 455 -15.26 -3.80 1.88
N PRO A 456 -15.86 -2.65 1.55
CA PRO A 456 -15.36 -1.75 0.50
C PRO A 456 -14.15 -0.90 0.92
N ASN A 457 -13.72 -0.98 2.19
CA ASN A 457 -12.58 -0.24 2.73
C ASN A 457 -12.67 1.28 2.45
N GLU A 458 -13.79 1.90 2.85
CA GLU A 458 -14.11 3.32 2.62
C GLU A 458 -12.95 4.25 2.97
N GLN A 459 -12.34 4.09 4.15
CA GLN A 459 -11.23 4.95 4.57
C GLN A 459 -10.02 4.84 3.63
N LEU A 460 -9.66 3.63 3.21
CA LEU A 460 -8.54 3.39 2.29
C LEU A 460 -8.83 4.00 0.91
N PHE A 461 -10.09 3.91 0.45
CA PHE A 461 -10.52 4.59 -0.76
C PHE A 461 -10.41 6.12 -0.63
N GLU A 462 -10.89 6.70 0.48
CA GLU A 462 -10.77 8.14 0.74
C GLU A 462 -9.31 8.62 0.79
N GLU A 463 -8.40 7.82 1.34
CA GLU A 463 -6.96 8.12 1.33
C GLU A 463 -6.40 8.13 -0.10
N CYS A 464 -6.77 7.16 -0.94
CA CYS A 464 -6.41 7.14 -2.36
C CYS A 464 -7.01 8.33 -3.12
N GLU A 465 -8.28 8.64 -2.89
CA GLU A 465 -8.97 9.80 -3.49
C GLU A 465 -8.33 11.14 -3.10
N ALA A 466 -7.79 11.24 -1.89
CA ALA A 466 -7.13 12.45 -1.43
C ALA A 466 -5.75 12.67 -2.08
N LEU A 467 -5.06 11.57 -2.41
CA LEU A 467 -3.74 11.63 -3.05
C LEU A 467 -3.82 11.78 -4.57
N ARG A 468 -4.79 11.15 -5.22
CA ARG A 468 -4.81 11.07 -6.68
C ARG A 468 -5.04 12.43 -7.35
N PRO A 469 -4.45 12.68 -8.52
CA PRO A 469 -4.86 13.79 -9.39
C PRO A 469 -6.30 13.61 -9.88
N GLU A 470 -6.98 14.73 -10.16
CA GLU A 470 -8.34 14.69 -10.70
C GLU A 470 -8.40 13.93 -12.02
N GLY A 471 -9.26 12.92 -12.09
CA GLY A 471 -9.47 12.08 -13.28
C GLY A 471 -8.65 10.79 -13.32
N MET A 472 -7.65 10.59 -12.48
CA MET A 472 -6.94 9.32 -12.39
C MET A 472 -7.82 8.28 -11.67
N PRO A 473 -8.03 7.08 -12.24
CA PRO A 473 -8.83 6.04 -11.59
C PRO A 473 -8.16 5.45 -10.34
N VAL A 474 -9.00 5.05 -9.38
CA VAL A 474 -8.58 4.36 -8.16
C VAL A 474 -9.02 2.90 -8.19
N VAL A 475 -8.12 1.98 -7.84
CA VAL A 475 -8.32 0.54 -7.99
C VAL A 475 -8.11 -0.22 -6.68
N PHE A 476 -8.96 -1.20 -6.39
CA PHE A 476 -8.78 -2.13 -5.27
C PHE A 476 -8.00 -3.35 -5.76
N HIS A 477 -6.71 -3.15 -5.91
CA HIS A 477 -5.88 -4.07 -6.69
C HIS A 477 -5.61 -5.40 -5.99
N GLU A 478 -5.80 -5.47 -4.67
CA GLU A 478 -5.70 -6.73 -3.95
C GLU A 478 -6.67 -6.75 -2.76
N CYS A 479 -7.57 -7.72 -2.74
CA CYS A 479 -8.53 -7.85 -1.66
C CYS A 479 -8.72 -9.30 -1.22
N GLY A 480 -9.06 -9.47 0.06
CA GLY A 480 -9.43 -10.78 0.60
C GLY A 480 -10.89 -11.13 0.35
N GLN A 481 -11.78 -10.15 0.39
CA GLN A 481 -13.22 -10.31 0.18
C GLN A 481 -13.73 -9.33 -0.87
N ILE A 482 -14.58 -9.84 -1.76
CA ILE A 482 -15.25 -9.03 -2.78
C ILE A 482 -16.20 -8.05 -2.09
N PRO A 483 -16.10 -6.73 -2.36
CA PRO A 483 -17.11 -5.77 -1.93
C PRO A 483 -18.40 -5.93 -2.75
N THR A 484 -19.55 -5.77 -2.13
CA THR A 484 -20.84 -5.77 -2.84
C THR A 484 -21.16 -4.40 -3.43
N GLU A 485 -22.06 -4.36 -4.43
CA GLU A 485 -22.58 -3.10 -4.98
C GLU A 485 -23.22 -2.22 -3.90
N GLU A 486 -23.99 -2.80 -2.97
CA GLU A 486 -24.62 -2.06 -1.87
C GLU A 486 -23.56 -1.44 -0.94
N GLU A 487 -22.49 -2.16 -0.62
CA GLU A 487 -21.40 -1.66 0.22
C GLU A 487 -20.66 -0.52 -0.48
N MET A 488 -20.26 -0.68 -1.75
CA MET A 488 -19.54 0.33 -2.52
C MET A 488 -20.38 1.60 -2.70
N THR A 489 -21.62 1.47 -3.18
CA THR A 489 -22.48 2.62 -3.47
C THR A 489 -22.95 3.35 -2.22
N SER A 490 -23.14 2.64 -1.09
CA SER A 490 -23.57 3.27 0.17
C SER A 490 -22.46 4.04 0.87
N THR A 491 -21.20 3.64 0.68
CA THR A 491 -20.03 4.30 1.26
C THR A 491 -19.40 5.33 0.31
N GLY A 492 -19.62 5.19 -1.00
CA GLY A 492 -18.96 6.00 -2.04
C GLY A 492 -17.55 5.53 -2.36
N ALA A 493 -17.18 4.29 -1.96
CA ALA A 493 -15.91 3.67 -2.34
C ALA A 493 -16.01 3.08 -3.75
N ASP A 494 -16.01 3.94 -4.75
CA ASP A 494 -16.26 3.60 -6.16
C ASP A 494 -15.00 3.06 -6.84
N TRP A 495 -14.42 1.98 -6.30
CA TRP A 495 -13.27 1.31 -6.90
C TRP A 495 -13.52 0.93 -8.35
N LEU A 496 -12.60 1.28 -9.27
CA LEU A 496 -12.72 0.92 -10.69
C LEU A 496 -12.75 -0.60 -10.91
N PHE A 497 -11.94 -1.33 -10.17
CA PHE A 497 -11.99 -2.79 -10.13
C PHE A 497 -11.61 -3.33 -8.75
N PHE A 498 -12.01 -4.55 -8.45
CA PHE A 498 -11.48 -5.34 -7.36
C PHE A 498 -10.67 -6.52 -7.89
N MET A 499 -9.64 -6.96 -7.17
CA MET A 499 -8.84 -8.14 -7.47
C MET A 499 -8.79 -9.07 -6.26
N VAL A 500 -9.52 -10.18 -6.31
CA VAL A 500 -9.47 -11.16 -5.23
C VAL A 500 -8.14 -11.93 -5.28
N TRP A 501 -7.53 -12.12 -4.11
CA TRP A 501 -6.32 -12.94 -4.03
C TRP A 501 -6.62 -14.42 -4.31
N HIS A 502 -5.62 -15.19 -4.64
CA HIS A 502 -5.74 -16.57 -5.12
C HIS A 502 -6.14 -17.61 -4.05
N THR A 503 -6.38 -18.84 -4.49
CA THR A 503 -6.59 -20.06 -3.68
C THR A 503 -7.69 -19.94 -2.62
N SER A 504 -7.35 -20.05 -1.34
CA SER A 504 -8.32 -20.05 -0.24
C SER A 504 -9.08 -18.75 -0.07
N TRP A 505 -8.53 -17.61 -0.51
CA TRP A 505 -9.27 -16.35 -0.48
C TRP A 505 -10.52 -16.41 -1.33
N LEU A 506 -10.45 -17.07 -2.48
CA LEU A 506 -11.61 -17.29 -3.33
C LEU A 506 -12.46 -18.51 -2.91
N THR A 507 -11.82 -19.65 -2.58
CA THR A 507 -12.49 -20.94 -2.51
C THR A 507 -12.87 -21.39 -1.10
N ASP A 508 -12.27 -20.81 -0.05
CA ASP A 508 -12.67 -21.04 1.35
C ASP A 508 -13.73 -20.03 1.78
N THR A 509 -14.97 -20.47 1.82
CA THR A 509 -16.12 -19.61 2.18
C THR A 509 -16.02 -18.99 3.59
N SER A 510 -15.10 -19.46 4.43
CA SER A 510 -14.83 -18.83 5.74
C SER A 510 -14.08 -17.50 5.60
N GLN A 511 -13.49 -17.22 4.44
CA GLN A 511 -12.87 -15.94 4.10
C GLN A 511 -13.90 -14.89 3.62
N GLY A 512 -15.17 -15.27 3.48
CA GLY A 512 -16.25 -14.36 3.12
C GLY A 512 -16.74 -14.48 1.67
N ASN A 513 -15.93 -14.99 0.74
CA ASN A 513 -16.31 -15.15 -0.67
C ASN A 513 -17.15 -16.44 -0.84
N THR A 514 -18.43 -16.33 -0.53
CA THR A 514 -19.38 -17.45 -0.69
C THR A 514 -19.81 -17.58 -2.14
N VAL A 515 -20.30 -18.79 -2.52
CA VAL A 515 -20.86 -19.00 -3.86
C VAL A 515 -22.08 -18.08 -4.12
N ASP A 516 -22.86 -17.77 -3.09
CA ASP A 516 -23.99 -16.85 -3.22
C ASP A 516 -23.49 -15.42 -3.52
N LEU A 517 -22.42 -14.94 -2.84
CA LEU A 517 -21.79 -13.66 -3.13
C LEU A 517 -21.17 -13.61 -4.53
N LEU A 518 -20.47 -14.68 -4.95
CA LEU A 518 -19.94 -14.76 -6.32
C LEU A 518 -21.06 -14.65 -7.36
N ASN A 519 -22.18 -15.36 -7.15
CA ASN A 519 -23.32 -15.25 -8.06
C ASN A 519 -23.97 -13.87 -8.05
N GLU A 520 -24.06 -13.21 -6.90
CA GLU A 520 -24.56 -11.85 -6.78
C GLU A 520 -23.70 -10.87 -7.58
N VAL A 521 -22.38 -10.90 -7.38
CA VAL A 521 -21.43 -9.99 -8.02
C VAL A 521 -21.32 -10.26 -9.53
N TYR A 522 -21.02 -11.49 -9.92
CA TYR A 522 -20.76 -11.84 -11.34
C TYR A 522 -22.02 -11.82 -12.22
N ASN A 523 -23.22 -11.65 -11.66
CA ASN A 523 -24.46 -11.50 -12.40
C ASN A 523 -25.19 -10.17 -12.10
N SER A 524 -24.51 -9.19 -11.49
CA SER A 524 -25.02 -7.82 -11.31
C SER A 524 -24.72 -6.97 -12.53
N ASP A 525 -25.60 -6.04 -12.86
CA ASP A 525 -25.40 -5.06 -13.94
C ASP A 525 -24.33 -3.98 -13.57
N TYR A 526 -23.90 -3.93 -12.29
CA TYR A 526 -22.89 -3.00 -11.79
C TYR A 526 -21.47 -3.51 -12.03
N PHE A 527 -21.27 -4.83 -11.98
CA PHE A 527 -19.97 -5.45 -12.14
C PHE A 527 -19.77 -5.98 -13.56
N ILE A 528 -18.66 -5.55 -14.18
CA ILE A 528 -18.31 -5.94 -15.54
C ILE A 528 -17.52 -7.25 -15.50
N THR A 529 -17.96 -8.24 -16.27
CA THR A 529 -17.31 -9.54 -16.47
C THR A 529 -16.68 -9.63 -17.85
N LEU A 530 -15.89 -10.67 -18.13
CA LEU A 530 -15.16 -10.84 -19.37
C LEU A 530 -16.03 -10.68 -20.64
N ASP A 531 -17.22 -11.28 -20.65
CA ASP A 531 -18.15 -11.26 -21.80
C ASP A 531 -18.87 -9.91 -21.98
N GLU A 532 -18.63 -8.94 -21.11
CA GLU A 532 -19.20 -7.59 -21.14
C GLU A 532 -18.18 -6.51 -21.51
N LEU A 533 -16.90 -6.89 -21.61
CA LEU A 533 -15.85 -5.97 -22.07
C LEU A 533 -16.04 -5.62 -23.56
N PRO A 534 -15.67 -4.39 -23.98
CA PRO A 534 -15.65 -4.03 -25.39
C PRO A 534 -14.52 -4.76 -26.13
N GLU A 535 -14.51 -4.69 -27.47
CA GLU A 535 -13.31 -5.03 -28.25
C GLU A 535 -12.31 -3.87 -28.15
N PHE A 536 -11.11 -4.15 -27.67
CA PHE A 536 -10.02 -3.18 -27.53
C PHE A 536 -9.13 -3.10 -28.76
#